data_6155cafb4a9febdf8374197b4a60cfc2
#
_entry.id   6155cafb4a9febdf8374197b4a60cfc2
#
_cell.length_a   1.000
_cell.length_b   1.000
_cell.length_c   1.000
_cell.angle_alpha   90.00
_cell.angle_beta   90.00
_cell.angle_gamma   90.00
#
_symmetry.space_group_name_H-M   'P 1'
#
loop_
_entity.id
_entity.type
_entity.pdbx_description
1 polymer ?
#
loop_
_entity_poly.entity_id
_entity_poly.type
_entity_poly.pdbx_seq_one_letter_code
_entity_poly.pdbx_strand_id
1 'polypeptide(L)' 'RNGRDSAGRRLGVKKYGGETVVPGNIIVRQRGTKIFPGENVGMGKDHSIFSVIKGKVVFKKTKSDRTFVSVKPN' A
#
# COMPACT_ATOMS: atom_id res chain seq x y z
N ARG A 1 4.94 10.13 -18.26
CA ARG A 1 4.44 10.09 -17.96
C ARG A 1 4.37 9.86 -17.35
N ASN A 2 4.64 9.80 -17.20
CA ASN A 2 4.38 9.69 -16.77
C ASN A 2 3.94 9.41 -16.36
N GLY A 3 4.08 9.21 -16.27
CA GLY A 3 3.59 8.63 -15.98
C GLY A 3 2.67 8.65 -15.77
N ARG A 4 2.30 8.87 -16.42
CA ARG A 4 1.28 8.79 -16.41
C ARG A 4 0.83 7.79 -16.52
N ASP A 5 0.93 7.58 -16.16
CA ASP A 5 0.10 6.46 -16.20
C ASP A 5 -1.23 6.80 -16.69
N SER A 6 -1.90 6.01 -17.40
CA SER A 6 -3.27 6.25 -17.66
C SER A 6 -4.08 5.96 -16.43
N ALA A 7 -5.18 6.64 -16.29
CA ALA A 7 -6.07 6.40 -15.17
C ALA A 7 -6.46 4.93 -15.13
N GLY A 8 -6.52 4.36 -13.96
CA GLY A 8 -6.87 2.97 -13.78
C GLY A 8 -5.74 2.01 -14.04
N ARG A 9 -4.69 2.49 -14.63
CA ARG A 9 -3.55 1.66 -14.90
C ARG A 9 -2.36 1.98 -14.04
N ARG A 10 -2.56 2.80 -13.06
CA ARG A 10 -1.47 3.24 -12.20
C ARG A 10 -1.24 2.23 -11.11
N LEU A 11 -0.67 1.12 -11.51
CA LEU A 11 -0.38 0.04 -10.59
C LEU A 11 0.96 0.26 -9.91
N GLY A 12 1.17 -0.40 -8.80
CA GLY A 12 2.42 -0.37 -8.09
C GLY A 12 2.31 0.35 -6.77
N VAL A 13 3.46 0.53 -6.14
CA VAL A 13 3.55 1.18 -4.84
C VAL A 13 3.41 2.67 -5.02
N LYS A 14 2.48 3.27 -4.28
CA LYS A 14 2.24 4.71 -4.32
C LYS A 14 2.90 5.43 -3.16
N LYS A 15 3.08 4.75 -2.05
CA LYS A 15 3.75 5.31 -0.88
C LYS A 15 4.81 4.32 -0.43
N TYR A 16 6.04 4.78 -0.30
CA TYR A 16 7.15 3.92 0.05
C TYR A 16 7.38 3.88 1.54
N GLY A 17 8.23 2.97 1.97
CA GLY A 17 8.52 2.83 3.39
C GLY A 17 9.04 4.13 3.97
N GLY A 18 8.54 4.47 5.15
CA GLY A 18 8.94 5.69 5.83
C GLY A 18 8.11 6.91 5.48
N GLU A 19 7.28 6.85 4.45
CA GLU A 19 6.43 7.98 4.11
C GLU A 19 5.29 8.11 5.09
N THR A 20 4.92 9.35 5.39
CA THR A 20 3.78 9.62 6.25
C THR A 20 2.50 9.58 5.42
N VAL A 21 1.50 8.88 5.93
CA VAL A 21 0.20 8.78 5.28
C VAL A 21 -0.89 9.14 6.28
N VAL A 22 -2.05 9.47 5.74
CA VAL A 22 -3.24 9.75 6.53
C VAL A 22 -4.32 8.76 6.13
N PRO A 23 -5.39 8.62 6.93
CA PRO A 23 -6.46 7.67 6.57
C PRO A 23 -6.99 7.96 5.18
N GLY A 24 -7.17 6.89 4.41
CA GLY A 24 -7.65 6.99 3.05
C GLY A 24 -6.58 7.07 1.98
N ASN A 25 -5.33 7.33 2.37
CA ASN A 25 -4.25 7.34 1.37
C ASN A 25 -4.06 5.94 0.81
N ILE A 26 -3.98 5.84 -0.50
CA ILE A 26 -3.70 4.59 -1.16
C ILE A 26 -2.19 4.35 -1.13
N ILE A 27 -1.81 3.20 -0.64
CA ILE A 27 -0.39 2.84 -0.50
C ILE A 27 0.05 2.00 -1.68
N VAL A 28 -0.78 1.04 -2.10
CA VAL A 28 -0.46 0.13 -3.18
C VAL A 28 -1.66 -0.03 -4.08
N ARG A 29 -1.43 -0.02 -5.38
CA ARG A 29 -2.44 -0.40 -6.35
C ARG A 29 -1.91 -1.61 -7.11
N GLN A 30 -2.71 -2.66 -7.19
CA GLN A 30 -2.25 -3.91 -7.77
C GLN A 30 -3.41 -4.68 -8.36
N ARG A 31 -3.06 -5.59 -9.24
CA ARG A 31 -4.01 -6.58 -9.73
C ARG A 31 -3.73 -7.86 -8.98
N GLY A 32 -4.72 -8.29 -8.22
CA GLY A 32 -4.51 -9.41 -7.35
C GLY A 32 -3.65 -9.03 -6.16
N THR A 33 -3.52 -9.95 -5.23
CA THR A 33 -2.84 -9.67 -3.98
C THR A 33 -1.38 -10.07 -4.07
N LYS A 34 -0.55 -9.15 -4.55
CA LYS A 34 0.90 -9.35 -4.56
C LYS A 34 1.52 -8.87 -3.27
N ILE A 35 1.03 -7.75 -2.78
CA ILE A 35 1.40 -7.23 -1.46
C ILE A 35 0.18 -7.40 -0.58
N PHE A 36 0.40 -7.92 0.61
CA PHE A 36 -0.68 -8.27 1.51
C PHE A 36 -0.86 -7.19 2.57
N PRO A 37 -2.10 -6.97 3.02
CA PRO A 37 -2.33 -5.99 4.08
C PRO A 37 -1.82 -6.50 5.41
N GLY A 38 -1.09 -5.66 6.11
CA GLY A 38 -0.65 -5.92 7.47
C GLY A 38 -1.52 -5.20 8.47
N GLU A 39 -0.89 -4.43 9.37
CA GLU A 39 -1.62 -3.73 10.41
C GLU A 39 -1.98 -2.33 9.97
N ASN A 40 -3.15 -1.86 10.41
CA ASN A 40 -3.61 -0.48 10.22
C ASN A 40 -3.79 -0.11 8.76
N VAL A 41 -4.07 -1.10 7.93
CA VAL A 41 -4.38 -0.87 6.52
C VAL A 41 -5.61 -1.69 6.16
N GLY A 42 -6.28 -1.30 5.09
CA GLY A 42 -7.39 -2.05 4.55
C GLY A 42 -7.15 -2.37 3.10
N MET A 43 -7.90 -3.31 2.57
CA MET A 43 -7.79 -3.68 1.16
C MET A 43 -9.15 -3.55 0.51
N GLY A 44 -9.18 -2.84 -0.62
CA GLY A 44 -10.42 -2.66 -1.37
C GLY A 44 -10.72 -3.85 -2.26
N LYS A 45 -11.85 -3.78 -2.95
CA LYS A 45 -12.27 -4.86 -3.84
C LYS A 45 -11.32 -5.04 -5.00
N ASP A 46 -10.66 -3.97 -5.40
CA ASP A 46 -9.71 -4.00 -6.50
C ASP A 46 -8.29 -4.32 -6.02
N HIS A 47 -8.15 -4.80 -4.80
CA HIS A 47 -6.88 -5.17 -4.18
C HIS A 47 -5.99 -3.98 -3.87
N SER A 48 -6.52 -2.77 -3.92
CA SER A 48 -5.78 -1.59 -3.47
C SER A 48 -5.64 -1.63 -1.96
N ILE A 49 -4.47 -1.27 -1.46
CA ILE A 49 -4.23 -1.20 -0.03
C ILE A 49 -4.16 0.27 0.37
N PHE A 50 -4.89 0.61 1.41
CA PHE A 50 -4.98 2.00 1.87
C PHE A 50 -4.78 2.06 3.37
N SER A 51 -4.36 3.22 3.84
CA SER A 51 -4.16 3.43 5.27
C SER A 51 -5.48 3.70 5.96
N VAL A 52 -5.64 3.19 7.17
CA VAL A 52 -6.82 3.51 8.00
C VAL A 52 -6.45 4.39 9.18
N ILE A 53 -5.17 4.69 9.36
CA ILE A 53 -4.72 5.60 10.42
C ILE A 53 -3.66 6.53 9.85
N LYS A 54 -3.33 7.56 10.61
CA LYS A 54 -2.19 8.41 10.28
C LYS A 54 -0.93 7.76 10.85
N GLY A 55 0.09 7.67 10.03
CA GLY A 55 1.33 7.06 10.46
C GLY A 55 2.32 6.93 9.33
N LYS A 56 3.29 6.07 9.53
CA LYS A 56 4.33 5.83 8.53
C LYS A 56 4.21 4.44 7.94
N VAL A 57 4.45 4.38 6.65
CA VAL A 57 4.37 3.11 5.91
C VAL A 57 5.57 2.24 6.25
N VAL A 58 5.29 0.97 6.49
CA VAL A 58 6.33 -0.03 6.75
C VAL A 58 6.07 -1.24 5.87
N PHE A 59 7.07 -1.64 5.11
CA PHE A 59 7.01 -2.87 4.33
C PHE A 59 7.81 -3.94 5.03
N LYS A 60 7.28 -5.16 5.02
CA LYS A 60 7.95 -6.27 5.67
C LYS A 60 7.83 -7.51 4.80
N LYS A 61 8.93 -8.20 4.61
CA LYS A 61 8.95 -9.43 3.84
C LYS A 61 9.07 -10.61 4.80
N THR A 62 8.24 -11.63 4.57
CA THR A 62 8.26 -12.81 5.43
C THR A 62 9.12 -13.90 4.84
N LYS A 63 9.31 -14.96 5.61
CA LYS A 63 10.10 -16.11 5.16
C LYS A 63 9.49 -16.82 3.97
N SER A 64 8.18 -16.71 3.81
CA SER A 64 7.51 -17.32 2.66
C SER A 64 7.53 -16.42 1.44
N ASP A 65 8.38 -15.40 1.46
CA ASP A 65 8.56 -14.49 0.34
C ASP A 65 7.35 -13.62 0.06
N ARG A 66 6.51 -13.42 1.08
CA ARG A 66 5.37 -12.53 0.98
C ARG A 66 5.71 -11.18 1.56
N THR A 67 5.28 -10.15 0.87
CA THR A 67 5.49 -8.78 1.33
C THR A 67 4.21 -8.27 1.96
N PHE A 68 4.31 -7.73 3.15
CA PHE A 68 3.19 -7.11 3.86
C PHE A 68 3.47 -5.63 4.01
N VAL A 69 2.42 -4.84 3.95
CA VAL A 69 2.52 -3.41 4.20
C VAL A 69 1.67 -3.07 5.41
N SER A 70 2.21 -2.24 6.27
CA SER A 70 1.53 -1.80 7.48
C SER A 70 1.74 -0.31 7.64
N VAL A 71 0.97 0.30 8.53
CA VAL A 71 1.16 1.70 8.90
C VAL A 71 1.38 1.74 10.40
N LYS A 72 2.49 2.34 10.80
CA LYS A 72 2.79 2.52 12.21
C LYS A 72 2.34 3.89 12.66
N PRO A 73 1.60 3.98 13.75
CA PRO A 73 1.21 5.30 14.28
C PRO A 73 2.44 6.14 14.58
N ASN A 74 2.33 7.40 14.33
CA ASN A 74 3.39 8.35 14.68
C ASN A 74 3.46 8.54 16.19
#